data_e750a1444f1c4db8496574f919a1119c
#
_entry.id   e750a1444f1c4db8496574f919a1119c
#
_cell.length_a   1.000
_cell.length_b   1.000
_cell.length_c   1.000
_cell.angle_alpha   90.00
_cell.angle_beta   90.00
_cell.angle_gamma   90.00
#
_symmetry.space_group_name_H-M   'P 1'
#
loop_
_entity.id
_entity.type
_entity.pdbx_description
1 polymer ?
#
loop_
_entity_poly.entity_id
_entity_poly.type
_entity_poly.pdbx_seq_one_letter_code
_entity_poly.pdbx_strand_id
1 'polypeptide(L)'
;FNLANFMRVHLFTALGAFFTTLAGFIHWKLTGEKVLGVGDASGMFPIDSNTKDYDAAMLDKFDALAEPYGFDWSLRDILPKVLVAGENAGTLTAEGARLLDIDGELEAGIPVCPPEGDAGTGMAATNSVAVRTGNVSAGTSVFAMIVLEKALKNVHTEIDLVTTPSGEAVAMAHCNNCTSDLNAWVNLFEEFANSFGMKIDKNELFSVLYNKALEGDADCGGLLAYNYFSGEGITAFDEGRPLFAR
;
A
#
# COMPACT_ATOMS: atom_id res chain seq x y z
N PHE A 1 2.57 14.78 -4.45
CA PHE A 1 3.74 14.23 -5.15
C PHE A 1 4.80 15.33 -5.32
N ASN A 2 5.98 15.18 -4.73
CA ASN A 2 7.05 16.18 -4.84
C ASN A 2 8.06 15.74 -5.91
N LEU A 3 7.91 16.26 -7.13
CA LEU A 3 8.75 15.96 -8.27
C LEU A 3 10.25 16.20 -7.96
N ALA A 4 10.59 17.24 -7.20
CA ALA A 4 11.98 17.55 -6.84
C ALA A 4 12.60 16.47 -5.93
N ASN A 5 11.82 15.90 -5.01
CA ASN A 5 12.26 14.77 -4.18
C ASN A 5 12.33 13.48 -4.98
N PHE A 6 11.37 13.24 -5.85
CA PHE A 6 11.40 12.13 -6.80
C PHE A 6 12.68 12.19 -7.66
N MET A 7 12.99 13.34 -8.23
CA MET A 7 14.17 13.55 -9.06
C MET A 7 15.50 13.40 -8.29
N ARG A 8 15.57 13.83 -7.03
CA ARG A 8 16.76 13.68 -6.18
C ARG A 8 17.06 12.24 -5.78
N VAL A 9 16.01 11.47 -5.42
CA VAL A 9 16.17 10.08 -4.97
C VAL A 9 16.41 9.14 -6.15
N HIS A 10 15.86 9.46 -7.32
CA HIS A 10 15.86 8.57 -8.49
C HIS A 10 16.81 8.98 -9.61
N LEU A 11 17.60 10.06 -9.42
CA LEU A 11 18.61 10.49 -10.41
C LEU A 11 19.63 9.37 -10.72
N PHE A 12 19.95 8.51 -9.75
CA PHE A 12 20.82 7.35 -9.94
C PHE A 12 20.13 6.19 -10.66
N THR A 13 18.81 6.09 -10.60
CA THR A 13 18.04 5.11 -11.36
C THR A 13 17.66 5.60 -12.76
N ALA A 14 17.73 6.89 -13.00
CA ALA A 14 17.37 7.52 -14.27
C ALA A 14 18.39 7.32 -15.41
N LEU A 15 19.57 6.78 -15.12
CA LEU A 15 20.59 6.44 -16.13
C LEU A 15 20.29 5.13 -16.86
N GLY A 16 19.12 5.04 -17.49
CA GLY A 16 18.69 3.86 -18.27
C GLY A 16 18.00 2.78 -17.44
N ALA A 17 17.52 3.12 -16.27
CA ALA A 17 16.94 2.17 -15.36
C ALA A 17 15.42 2.03 -15.55
N PHE A 18 14.98 0.87 -15.26
CA PHE A 18 13.60 0.47 -15.08
C PHE A 18 13.11 0.89 -13.69
N PHE A 19 12.03 1.65 -13.63
CA PHE A 19 11.42 2.11 -12.38
C PHE A 19 10.26 1.17 -12.02
N THR A 20 10.36 0.50 -10.87
CA THR A 20 9.37 -0.49 -10.44
C THR A 20 9.29 -0.61 -8.92
N THR A 21 8.27 -1.28 -8.42
CA THR A 21 8.14 -1.67 -7.02
C THR A 21 9.06 -2.84 -6.67
N LEU A 22 9.16 -3.16 -5.38
CA LEU A 22 9.88 -4.36 -4.94
C LEU A 22 9.26 -5.64 -5.53
N ALA A 23 7.93 -5.70 -5.60
CA ALA A 23 7.22 -6.84 -6.19
C ALA A 23 7.57 -7.00 -7.68
N GLY A 24 7.56 -5.91 -8.44
CA GLY A 24 7.96 -5.91 -9.84
C GLY A 24 9.43 -6.26 -10.05
N PHE A 25 10.32 -5.80 -9.17
CA PHE A 25 11.74 -6.18 -9.23
C PHE A 25 11.96 -7.67 -9.00
N ILE A 26 11.31 -8.25 -7.99
CA ILE A 26 11.39 -9.69 -7.70
C ILE A 26 10.83 -10.48 -8.87
N HIS A 27 9.65 -10.08 -9.39
CA HIS A 27 9.05 -10.71 -10.56
C HIS A 27 10.01 -10.72 -11.77
N TRP A 28 10.61 -9.56 -12.07
CA TRP A 28 11.59 -9.46 -13.14
C TRP A 28 12.80 -10.40 -12.94
N LYS A 29 13.29 -10.55 -11.73
CA LYS A 29 14.38 -11.48 -11.42
C LYS A 29 14.00 -12.94 -11.61
N LEU A 30 12.74 -13.28 -11.36
CA LEU A 30 12.24 -14.65 -11.48
C LEU A 30 11.85 -15.04 -12.91
N THR A 31 11.33 -14.09 -13.67
CA THR A 31 10.71 -14.36 -14.99
C THR A 31 11.48 -13.73 -16.17
N GLY A 32 12.28 -12.69 -15.94
CA GLY A 32 12.85 -11.85 -16.98
C GLY A 32 11.89 -10.77 -17.52
N GLU A 33 10.60 -10.82 -17.15
CA GLU A 33 9.57 -9.89 -17.63
C GLU A 33 9.47 -8.65 -16.74
N LYS A 34 9.42 -7.46 -17.37
CA LYS A 34 9.26 -6.16 -16.71
C LYS A 34 7.80 -5.75 -16.68
N VAL A 35 7.03 -6.40 -15.84
CA VAL A 35 5.58 -6.19 -15.71
C VAL A 35 5.20 -5.91 -14.26
N LEU A 36 4.03 -5.33 -14.07
CA LEU A 36 3.44 -5.05 -12.78
C LEU A 36 1.92 -5.26 -12.85
N GLY A 37 1.33 -5.75 -11.78
CA GLY A 37 -0.12 -5.79 -11.66
C GLY A 37 -0.71 -4.39 -11.57
N VAL A 38 -1.89 -4.20 -12.11
CA VAL A 38 -2.53 -2.88 -12.22
C VAL A 38 -2.78 -2.23 -10.85
N GLY A 39 -3.06 -3.04 -9.82
CA GLY A 39 -3.23 -2.55 -8.45
C GLY A 39 -1.94 -1.94 -7.90
N ASP A 40 -0.84 -2.65 -8.03
CA ASP A 40 0.48 -2.17 -7.57
C ASP A 40 0.97 -0.99 -8.45
N ALA A 41 0.75 -1.06 -9.77
CA ALA A 41 1.07 0.02 -10.69
C ALA A 41 0.33 1.33 -10.36
N SER A 42 -0.92 1.24 -9.88
CA SER A 42 -1.72 2.41 -9.48
C SER A 42 -1.13 3.16 -8.29
N GLY A 43 -0.35 2.49 -7.44
CA GLY A 43 0.42 3.11 -6.36
C GLY A 43 1.67 3.85 -6.85
N MET A 44 2.14 3.57 -8.06
CA MET A 44 3.29 4.24 -8.67
C MET A 44 2.89 5.47 -9.49
N PHE A 45 1.86 5.33 -10.31
CA PHE A 45 1.39 6.38 -11.22
C PHE A 45 -0.09 6.20 -11.55
N PRO A 46 -0.85 7.28 -11.83
CA PRO A 46 -2.27 7.21 -12.14
C PRO A 46 -2.62 6.23 -13.26
N ILE A 47 -3.66 5.43 -13.03
CA ILE A 47 -4.22 4.47 -13.99
C ILE A 47 -5.54 5.01 -14.56
N ASP A 48 -5.73 4.90 -15.86
CA ASP A 48 -7.04 5.05 -16.49
C ASP A 48 -7.81 3.72 -16.38
N SER A 49 -8.89 3.70 -15.62
CA SER A 49 -9.71 2.51 -15.39
C SER A 49 -10.37 1.96 -16.66
N ASN A 50 -10.48 2.75 -17.75
CA ASN A 50 -11.04 2.29 -19.02
C ASN A 50 -10.02 1.47 -19.81
N THR A 51 -8.78 1.95 -19.87
CA THR A 51 -7.69 1.27 -20.58
C THR A 51 -6.96 0.26 -19.70
N LYS A 52 -7.07 0.39 -18.38
CA LYS A 52 -6.35 -0.40 -17.36
C LYS A 52 -4.82 -0.30 -17.50
N ASP A 53 -4.37 0.84 -17.99
CA ASP A 53 -2.98 1.20 -18.17
C ASP A 53 -2.75 2.61 -17.61
N TYR A 54 -1.52 3.08 -17.57
CA TYR A 54 -1.20 4.42 -17.09
C TYR A 54 -1.96 5.50 -17.86
N ASP A 55 -2.47 6.49 -17.14
CA ASP A 55 -3.20 7.63 -17.71
C ASP A 55 -2.28 8.42 -18.65
N ALA A 56 -2.58 8.41 -19.94
CA ALA A 56 -1.77 9.05 -20.97
C ALA A 56 -1.63 10.57 -20.76
N ALA A 57 -2.71 11.24 -20.35
CA ALA A 57 -2.68 12.67 -20.10
C ALA A 57 -1.80 13.04 -18.89
N MET A 58 -1.71 12.16 -17.91
CA MET A 58 -0.81 12.35 -16.77
C MET A 58 0.64 12.04 -17.12
N LEU A 59 0.90 11.04 -17.98
CA LEU A 59 2.23 10.79 -18.54
C LEU A 59 2.73 12.01 -19.31
N ASP A 60 1.90 12.57 -20.22
CA ASP A 60 2.25 13.77 -21.00
C ASP A 60 2.56 14.98 -20.10
N LYS A 61 1.78 15.16 -19.03
CA LYS A 61 2.03 16.23 -18.04
C LYS A 61 3.34 16.03 -17.30
N PHE A 62 3.66 14.80 -16.92
CA PHE A 62 4.94 14.49 -16.26
C PHE A 62 6.11 14.76 -17.19
N ASP A 63 6.05 14.29 -18.43
CA ASP A 63 7.11 14.46 -19.43
C ASP A 63 7.33 15.96 -19.74
N ALA A 64 6.27 16.75 -19.83
CA ALA A 64 6.37 18.21 -19.98
C ALA A 64 7.03 18.88 -18.76
N LEU A 65 6.79 18.41 -17.54
CA LEU A 65 7.47 18.91 -16.33
C LEU A 65 8.93 18.46 -16.27
N ALA A 66 9.26 17.33 -16.88
CA ALA A 66 10.60 16.76 -16.92
C ALA A 66 11.48 17.33 -18.05
N GLU A 67 10.87 17.90 -19.11
CA GLU A 67 11.57 18.44 -20.29
C GLU A 67 12.77 19.36 -19.96
N PRO A 68 12.66 20.34 -19.01
CA PRO A 68 13.77 21.23 -18.68
C PRO A 68 15.01 20.54 -18.13
N TYR A 69 14.90 19.28 -17.71
CA TYR A 69 15.99 18.49 -17.14
C TYR A 69 16.79 17.71 -18.20
N GLY A 70 16.29 17.66 -19.45
CA GLY A 70 17.00 17.11 -20.60
C GLY A 70 17.23 15.60 -20.55
N PHE A 71 16.27 14.83 -20.01
CA PHE A 71 16.32 13.37 -20.05
C PHE A 71 16.12 12.86 -21.48
N ASP A 72 16.78 11.76 -21.81
CA ASP A 72 16.67 11.05 -23.09
C ASP A 72 15.60 9.94 -23.09
N TRP A 73 14.75 9.91 -22.07
CA TRP A 73 13.66 8.96 -21.87
C TRP A 73 12.36 9.69 -21.49
N SER A 74 11.22 9.09 -21.85
CA SER A 74 9.90 9.46 -21.32
C SER A 74 9.56 8.60 -20.08
N LEU A 75 8.62 9.07 -19.26
CA LEU A 75 8.18 8.27 -18.11
C LEU A 75 7.69 6.89 -18.54
N ARG A 76 6.99 6.82 -19.67
CA ARG A 76 6.49 5.54 -20.20
C ARG A 76 7.61 4.53 -20.49
N ASP A 77 8.77 4.98 -20.92
CA ASP A 77 9.89 4.11 -21.28
C ASP A 77 10.50 3.39 -20.07
N ILE A 78 10.40 3.99 -18.90
CA ILE A 78 10.99 3.48 -17.66
C ILE A 78 9.99 2.76 -16.75
N LEU A 79 8.68 2.94 -16.98
CA LEU A 79 7.63 2.24 -16.22
C LEU A 79 7.43 0.79 -16.72
N PRO A 80 7.03 -0.14 -15.84
CA PRO A 80 6.69 -1.50 -16.22
C PRO A 80 5.43 -1.56 -17.09
N LYS A 81 5.31 -2.62 -17.88
CA LYS A 81 4.04 -2.93 -18.55
C LYS A 81 3.00 -3.29 -17.48
N VAL A 82 1.81 -2.72 -17.58
CA VAL A 82 0.69 -3.01 -16.69
C VAL A 82 -0.08 -4.23 -17.18
N LEU A 83 -0.43 -5.12 -16.27
CA LEU A 83 -1.26 -6.30 -16.52
C LEU A 83 -2.37 -6.37 -15.45
N VAL A 84 -3.54 -6.89 -15.82
CA VAL A 84 -4.61 -7.17 -14.85
C VAL A 84 -4.49 -8.59 -14.30
N ALA A 85 -5.10 -8.83 -13.14
CA ALA A 85 -5.14 -10.17 -12.54
C ALA A 85 -5.71 -11.22 -13.52
N GLY A 86 -5.04 -12.35 -13.61
CA GLY A 86 -5.39 -13.44 -14.52
C GLY A 86 -4.69 -13.40 -15.88
N GLU A 87 -4.02 -12.30 -16.24
CA GLU A 87 -3.17 -12.27 -17.42
C GLU A 87 -1.84 -13.02 -17.19
N ASN A 88 -1.24 -13.46 -18.27
CA ASN A 88 0.05 -14.16 -18.23
C ASN A 88 1.19 -13.11 -18.07
N ALA A 89 1.91 -13.18 -16.97
CA ALA A 89 3.05 -12.32 -16.69
C ALA A 89 4.42 -12.99 -16.95
N GLY A 90 4.44 -14.04 -17.72
CA GLY A 90 5.64 -14.81 -18.03
C GLY A 90 5.70 -16.15 -17.29
N THR A 91 6.86 -16.77 -17.34
CA THR A 91 7.12 -18.06 -16.70
C THR A 91 8.39 -17.99 -15.86
N LEU A 92 8.46 -18.80 -14.82
CA LEU A 92 9.66 -18.94 -14.01
C LEU A 92 10.83 -19.41 -14.88
N THR A 93 11.92 -18.67 -14.89
CA THR A 93 13.14 -19.04 -15.61
C THR A 93 13.97 -20.05 -14.81
N ALA A 94 14.91 -20.72 -15.48
CA ALA A 94 15.85 -21.61 -14.78
C ALA A 94 16.73 -20.85 -13.76
N GLU A 95 17.02 -19.57 -14.02
CA GLU A 95 17.73 -18.70 -13.08
C GLU A 95 16.84 -18.33 -11.90
N GLY A 96 15.57 -17.96 -12.17
CA GLY A 96 14.59 -17.68 -11.15
C GLY A 96 14.30 -18.88 -10.24
N ALA A 97 14.19 -20.08 -10.81
CA ALA A 97 14.03 -21.30 -10.04
C ALA A 97 15.21 -21.51 -9.06
N ARG A 98 16.45 -21.34 -9.53
CA ARG A 98 17.65 -21.45 -8.67
C ARG A 98 17.75 -20.39 -7.58
N LEU A 99 17.16 -19.22 -7.79
CA LEU A 99 17.12 -18.18 -6.75
C LEU A 99 16.16 -18.54 -5.60
N LEU A 100 15.08 -19.26 -5.90
CA LEU A 100 14.07 -19.66 -4.92
C LEU A 100 14.41 -20.97 -4.24
N ASP A 101 15.03 -21.88 -4.97
CA ASP A 101 15.29 -23.23 -4.53
C ASP A 101 16.73 -23.64 -4.85
N ILE A 102 17.57 -23.66 -3.81
CA ILE A 102 18.99 -24.01 -3.92
C ILE A 102 19.19 -25.51 -4.12
N ASP A 103 18.23 -26.33 -3.70
CA ASP A 103 18.29 -27.79 -3.77
C ASP A 103 17.91 -28.30 -5.17
N GLY A 104 17.26 -27.44 -5.99
CA GLY A 104 17.02 -27.68 -7.40
C GLY A 104 15.81 -28.57 -7.70
N GLU A 105 14.85 -28.66 -6.78
CA GLU A 105 13.58 -29.38 -7.00
C GLU A 105 12.57 -28.54 -7.79
N LEU A 106 12.71 -27.21 -7.78
CA LEU A 106 11.82 -26.31 -8.49
C LEU A 106 12.19 -26.21 -9.96
N GLU A 107 11.25 -26.58 -10.83
CA GLU A 107 11.44 -26.56 -12.28
C GLU A 107 11.08 -25.22 -12.92
N ALA A 108 11.79 -24.85 -13.98
CA ALA A 108 11.45 -23.71 -14.82
C ALA A 108 10.18 -23.96 -15.63
N GLY A 109 9.54 -22.88 -16.12
CA GLY A 109 8.37 -22.96 -16.99
C GLY A 109 7.03 -22.86 -16.26
N ILE A 110 7.02 -22.75 -14.94
CA ILE A 110 5.81 -22.50 -14.16
C ILE A 110 5.26 -21.12 -14.52
N PRO A 111 3.97 -20.99 -14.92
CA PRO A 111 3.39 -19.69 -15.24
C PRO A 111 3.28 -18.83 -13.97
N VAL A 112 3.56 -17.53 -14.14
CA VAL A 112 3.54 -16.57 -13.05
C VAL A 112 2.48 -15.50 -13.35
N CYS A 113 1.68 -15.15 -12.33
CA CYS A 113 0.69 -14.08 -12.42
C CYS A 113 1.35 -12.69 -12.31
N PRO A 114 0.65 -11.61 -12.70
CA PRO A 114 1.11 -10.25 -12.46
C PRO A 114 1.40 -10.02 -10.96
N PRO A 115 2.55 -9.41 -10.61
CA PRO A 115 2.86 -9.12 -9.22
C PRO A 115 1.98 -7.99 -8.70
N GLU A 116 1.39 -8.19 -7.53
CA GLU A 116 0.49 -7.24 -6.87
C GLU A 116 0.98 -6.92 -5.45
N GLY A 117 0.63 -5.73 -4.97
CA GLY A 117 0.86 -5.31 -3.59
C GLY A 117 -0.15 -5.95 -2.61
N ASP A 118 0.13 -5.80 -1.32
CA ASP A 118 -0.70 -6.33 -0.23
C ASP A 118 -2.10 -5.71 -0.18
N ALA A 119 -2.26 -4.43 -0.54
CA ALA A 119 -3.55 -3.75 -0.59
C ALA A 119 -4.50 -4.41 -1.60
N GLY A 120 -4.06 -4.62 -2.84
CA GLY A 120 -4.87 -5.26 -3.89
C GLY A 120 -5.18 -6.73 -3.57
N THR A 121 -4.17 -7.49 -3.14
CA THR A 121 -4.36 -8.89 -2.73
C THR A 121 -5.26 -9.02 -1.51
N GLY A 122 -5.19 -8.07 -0.55
CA GLY A 122 -6.10 -7.98 0.59
C GLY A 122 -7.57 -7.77 0.18
N MET A 123 -7.82 -6.94 -0.84
CA MET A 123 -9.16 -6.79 -1.41
C MET A 123 -9.67 -8.09 -2.05
N ALA A 124 -8.82 -8.81 -2.78
CA ALA A 124 -9.16 -10.10 -3.34
C ALA A 124 -9.44 -11.15 -2.25
N ALA A 125 -8.59 -11.22 -1.22
CA ALA A 125 -8.72 -12.15 -0.10
C ALA A 125 -10.01 -11.94 0.72
N THR A 126 -10.48 -10.70 0.81
CA THR A 126 -11.73 -10.35 1.52
C THR A 126 -12.96 -10.31 0.61
N ASN A 127 -12.82 -10.71 -0.65
CA ASN A 127 -13.88 -10.65 -1.67
C ASN A 127 -14.51 -9.25 -1.80
N SER A 128 -13.67 -8.21 -1.76
CA SER A 128 -14.09 -6.80 -1.80
C SER A 128 -13.63 -6.07 -3.06
N VAL A 129 -13.63 -6.77 -4.19
CA VAL A 129 -13.23 -6.23 -5.51
C VAL A 129 -14.40 -5.77 -6.37
N ALA A 130 -15.64 -6.06 -5.96
CA ALA A 130 -16.83 -5.63 -6.69
C ALA A 130 -17.15 -4.15 -6.39
N VAL A 131 -17.76 -3.48 -7.36
CA VAL A 131 -18.27 -2.09 -7.20
C VAL A 131 -19.12 -1.96 -5.94
N ARG A 132 -18.91 -0.91 -5.16
CA ARG A 132 -19.58 -0.60 -3.88
C ARG A 132 -19.26 -1.59 -2.76
N THR A 133 -18.25 -2.42 -2.91
CA THR A 133 -17.65 -3.17 -1.80
C THR A 133 -16.34 -2.51 -1.39
N GLY A 134 -15.81 -2.92 -0.26
CA GLY A 134 -14.56 -2.40 0.24
C GLY A 134 -14.02 -3.23 1.39
N ASN A 135 -12.82 -2.92 1.82
CA ASN A 135 -12.22 -3.52 2.99
C ASN A 135 -11.45 -2.47 3.80
N VAL A 136 -11.13 -2.85 5.02
CA VAL A 136 -10.24 -2.11 5.90
C VAL A 136 -9.07 -3.04 6.23
N SER A 137 -7.88 -2.60 5.87
CA SER A 137 -6.62 -3.26 6.25
C SER A 137 -6.06 -2.53 7.48
N ALA A 138 -6.03 -3.20 8.61
CA ALA A 138 -5.58 -2.65 9.89
C ALA A 138 -4.27 -3.30 10.32
N GLY A 139 -3.17 -2.62 10.04
CA GLY A 139 -1.83 -2.97 10.46
C GLY A 139 -1.23 -1.91 11.37
N THR A 140 0.05 -1.58 11.23
CA THR A 140 0.70 -0.44 11.90
C THR A 140 -0.03 0.86 11.57
N SER A 141 -0.38 1.04 10.30
CA SER A 141 -1.32 2.02 9.77
C SER A 141 -2.63 1.34 9.35
N VAL A 142 -3.61 2.12 8.90
CA VAL A 142 -4.89 1.61 8.42
C VAL A 142 -5.21 2.21 7.05
N PHE A 143 -5.70 1.35 6.12
CA PHE A 143 -6.29 1.79 4.86
C PHE A 143 -7.76 1.39 4.83
N ALA A 144 -8.63 2.34 4.52
CA ALA A 144 -10.03 2.07 4.17
C ALA A 144 -10.17 2.23 2.65
N MET A 145 -10.54 1.16 1.97
CA MET A 145 -10.64 1.09 0.51
C MET A 145 -12.06 0.78 0.07
N ILE A 146 -12.57 1.51 -0.91
CA ILE A 146 -13.90 1.30 -1.49
C ILE A 146 -13.82 1.33 -3.00
N VAL A 147 -14.35 0.29 -3.66
CA VAL A 147 -14.45 0.22 -5.12
C VAL A 147 -15.52 1.19 -5.60
N LEU A 148 -15.11 2.13 -6.44
CA LEU A 148 -15.97 3.22 -6.90
C LEU A 148 -16.94 2.74 -7.98
N GLU A 149 -18.19 3.24 -7.93
CA GLU A 149 -19.19 3.07 -8.98
C GLU A 149 -18.98 4.06 -10.13
N LYS A 150 -18.41 5.22 -9.82
CA LYS A 150 -18.14 6.32 -10.76
C LYS A 150 -16.87 7.05 -10.35
N ALA A 151 -16.19 7.64 -11.31
CA ALA A 151 -15.07 8.52 -11.04
C ALA A 151 -15.45 9.65 -10.07
N LEU A 152 -14.51 10.06 -9.22
CA LEU A 152 -14.69 11.21 -8.35
C LEU A 152 -14.86 12.48 -9.19
N LYS A 153 -15.78 13.36 -8.79
CA LYS A 153 -16.04 14.61 -9.50
C LYS A 153 -14.97 15.67 -9.25
N ASN A 154 -14.35 15.62 -8.10
CA ASN A 154 -13.36 16.60 -7.63
C ASN A 154 -12.11 15.88 -7.13
N VAL A 155 -11.01 16.60 -7.09
CA VAL A 155 -9.79 16.16 -6.42
C VAL A 155 -10.00 16.30 -4.91
N HIS A 156 -9.70 15.25 -4.17
CA HIS A 156 -9.68 15.18 -2.72
C HIS A 156 -8.27 14.79 -2.29
N THR A 157 -7.57 15.70 -1.63
CA THR A 157 -6.17 15.48 -1.22
C THR A 157 -6.02 14.44 -0.10
N GLU A 158 -7.13 14.11 0.56
CA GLU A 158 -7.23 13.10 1.62
C GLU A 158 -7.45 11.68 1.10
N ILE A 159 -7.68 11.53 -0.22
CA ILE A 159 -8.01 10.25 -0.85
C ILE A 159 -6.98 9.96 -1.94
N ASP A 160 -6.35 8.79 -1.83
CA ASP A 160 -5.57 8.22 -2.89
C ASP A 160 -6.47 7.43 -3.84
N LEU A 161 -6.26 7.58 -5.15
CA LEU A 161 -6.93 6.79 -6.16
C LEU A 161 -6.01 5.66 -6.60
N VAL A 162 -6.41 4.46 -6.28
CA VAL A 162 -5.73 3.21 -6.68
C VAL A 162 -6.69 2.32 -7.44
N THR A 163 -6.31 1.10 -7.75
CA THR A 163 -7.19 0.14 -8.43
C THR A 163 -7.25 -1.21 -7.71
N THR A 164 -8.32 -1.95 -7.98
CA THR A 164 -8.35 -3.39 -7.69
C THR A 164 -7.37 -4.12 -8.62
N PRO A 165 -6.99 -5.37 -8.31
CA PRO A 165 -6.19 -6.20 -9.23
C PRO A 165 -6.82 -6.44 -10.61
N SER A 166 -8.13 -6.21 -10.76
CA SER A 166 -8.86 -6.24 -12.04
C SER A 166 -8.97 -4.88 -12.73
N GLY A 167 -8.43 -3.80 -12.12
CA GLY A 167 -8.37 -2.46 -12.70
C GLY A 167 -9.58 -1.57 -12.45
N GLU A 168 -10.47 -1.94 -11.51
CA GLU A 168 -11.56 -1.07 -11.09
C GLU A 168 -11.04 0.03 -10.15
N ALA A 169 -11.54 1.26 -10.30
CA ALA A 169 -11.11 2.39 -9.49
C ALA A 169 -11.48 2.21 -8.01
N VAL A 170 -10.55 2.50 -7.13
CA VAL A 170 -10.70 2.42 -5.67
C VAL A 170 -10.34 3.75 -5.05
N ALA A 171 -11.21 4.27 -4.18
CA ALA A 171 -10.87 5.33 -3.26
C ALA A 171 -10.26 4.74 -1.99
N MET A 172 -9.07 5.19 -1.64
CA MET A 172 -8.35 4.75 -0.45
C MET A 172 -8.10 5.94 0.47
N ALA A 173 -8.50 5.82 1.74
CA ALA A 173 -8.08 6.70 2.82
C ALA A 173 -7.04 5.98 3.66
N HIS A 174 -5.85 6.55 3.78
CA HIS A 174 -4.75 6.02 4.55
C HIS A 174 -4.53 6.85 5.81
N CYS A 175 -4.44 6.20 6.97
CA CYS A 175 -4.09 6.81 8.24
C CYS A 175 -2.85 6.13 8.82
N ASN A 176 -1.91 6.94 9.32
CA ASN A 176 -0.64 6.45 9.87
C ASN A 176 -0.80 5.73 11.21
N ASN A 177 -1.89 5.97 11.90
CA ASN A 177 -2.12 5.52 13.28
C ASN A 177 -3.19 4.43 13.34
N CYS A 178 -2.81 3.23 13.78
CA CYS A 178 -3.70 2.11 14.03
C CYS A 178 -3.13 1.24 15.16
N THR A 179 -2.54 0.08 14.87
CA THR A 179 -2.01 -0.81 15.93
C THR A 179 -0.78 -0.20 16.63
N SER A 180 -0.07 0.75 16.02
CA SER A 180 0.98 1.50 16.68
C SER A 180 0.45 2.29 17.89
N ASP A 181 -0.69 2.97 17.73
CA ASP A 181 -1.34 3.70 18.81
C ASP A 181 -1.86 2.76 19.89
N LEU A 182 -2.51 1.67 19.49
CA LEU A 182 -2.98 0.65 20.41
C LEU A 182 -1.83 0.05 21.22
N ASN A 183 -0.70 -0.26 20.57
CA ASN A 183 0.49 -0.76 21.23
C ASN A 183 1.05 0.24 22.26
N ALA A 184 1.02 1.53 21.96
CA ALA A 184 1.48 2.56 22.89
C ALA A 184 0.67 2.56 24.18
N TRP A 185 -0.66 2.43 24.09
CA TRP A 185 -1.54 2.34 25.26
C TRP A 185 -1.36 1.02 26.02
N VAL A 186 -1.24 -0.11 25.33
CA VAL A 186 -1.00 -1.41 25.98
C VAL A 186 0.34 -1.42 26.69
N ASN A 187 1.39 -0.83 26.10
CA ASN A 187 2.70 -0.71 26.73
C ASN A 187 2.61 0.12 28.04
N LEU A 188 1.82 1.18 28.06
CA LEU A 188 1.59 1.97 29.29
C LEU A 188 0.99 1.11 30.41
N PHE A 189 0.01 0.27 30.11
CA PHE A 189 -0.55 -0.67 31.11
C PHE A 189 0.45 -1.74 31.52
N GLU A 190 1.28 -2.22 30.60
CA GLU A 190 2.37 -3.17 30.89
C GLU A 190 3.39 -2.54 31.84
N GLU A 191 3.85 -1.32 31.59
CA GLU A 191 4.77 -0.59 32.45
C GLU A 191 4.18 -0.36 33.83
N PHE A 192 2.90 -0.01 33.92
CA PHE A 192 2.19 0.12 35.18
C PHE A 192 2.21 -1.19 35.97
N ALA A 193 1.85 -2.32 35.36
CA ALA A 193 1.85 -3.64 35.97
C ALA A 193 3.25 -4.03 36.46
N ASN A 194 4.28 -3.83 35.63
CA ASN A 194 5.67 -4.11 35.95
C ASN A 194 6.16 -3.30 37.18
N SER A 195 5.68 -2.06 37.34
CA SER A 195 6.00 -1.20 38.48
C SER A 195 5.55 -1.80 39.84
N PHE A 196 4.54 -2.66 39.82
CA PHE A 196 4.06 -3.42 40.98
C PHE A 196 4.66 -4.84 41.07
N GLY A 197 5.66 -5.15 40.22
CA GLY A 197 6.30 -6.46 40.18
C GLY A 197 5.46 -7.57 39.52
N MET A 198 4.36 -7.20 38.87
CA MET A 198 3.56 -8.14 38.08
C MET A 198 4.23 -8.38 36.72
N LYS A 199 4.49 -9.65 36.40
CA LYS A 199 4.95 -10.05 35.07
C LYS A 199 3.78 -10.64 34.33
N ILE A 200 3.29 -9.90 33.32
CA ILE A 200 2.14 -10.32 32.51
C ILE A 200 2.66 -10.58 31.09
N ASP A 201 2.24 -11.70 30.49
CA ASP A 201 2.46 -11.94 29.07
C ASP A 201 1.69 -10.90 28.24
N LYS A 202 2.34 -10.35 27.23
CA LYS A 202 1.75 -9.25 26.44
C LYS A 202 0.50 -9.69 25.68
N ASN A 203 0.44 -10.92 25.18
CA ASN A 203 -0.75 -11.43 24.49
C ASN A 203 -1.91 -11.65 25.48
N GLU A 204 -1.59 -12.08 26.69
CA GLU A 204 -2.57 -12.18 27.77
C GLU A 204 -3.11 -10.79 28.12
N LEU A 205 -2.23 -9.78 28.23
CA LEU A 205 -2.63 -8.39 28.50
C LEU A 205 -3.58 -7.86 27.43
N PHE A 206 -3.26 -8.06 26.13
CA PHE A 206 -4.17 -7.71 25.04
C PHE A 206 -5.53 -8.38 25.18
N SER A 207 -5.55 -9.68 25.45
CA SER A 207 -6.78 -10.46 25.59
C SER A 207 -7.64 -9.94 26.74
N VAL A 208 -7.03 -9.63 27.88
CA VAL A 208 -7.74 -9.06 29.05
C VAL A 208 -8.31 -7.70 28.73
N LEU A 209 -7.51 -6.81 28.12
CA LEU A 209 -7.97 -5.43 27.79
C LEU A 209 -9.09 -5.45 26.75
N TYR A 210 -9.02 -6.29 25.71
CA TYR A 210 -10.08 -6.42 24.71
C TYR A 210 -11.38 -6.97 25.32
N ASN A 211 -11.30 -7.98 26.17
CA ASN A 211 -12.49 -8.51 26.84
C ASN A 211 -13.10 -7.48 27.78
N LYS A 212 -12.29 -6.70 28.48
CA LYS A 212 -12.77 -5.59 29.30
C LYS A 212 -13.43 -4.48 28.50
N ALA A 213 -12.91 -4.18 27.31
CA ALA A 213 -13.53 -3.19 26.42
C ALA A 213 -14.97 -3.57 26.03
N LEU A 214 -15.26 -4.86 25.89
CA LEU A 214 -16.63 -5.35 25.58
C LEU A 214 -17.64 -5.12 26.71
N GLU A 215 -17.18 -4.89 27.94
CA GLU A 215 -18.03 -4.60 29.10
C GLU A 215 -18.33 -3.09 29.21
N GLY A 216 -17.62 -2.24 28.46
CA GLY A 216 -17.77 -0.79 28.47
C GLY A 216 -18.93 -0.29 27.62
N ASP A 217 -19.22 0.99 27.73
CA ASP A 217 -20.21 1.65 26.89
C ASP A 217 -19.75 1.68 25.42
N ALA A 218 -20.65 1.39 24.49
CA ALA A 218 -20.34 1.33 23.07
C ALA A 218 -19.80 2.64 22.48
N ASP A 219 -20.19 3.78 23.07
CA ASP A 219 -19.73 5.12 22.73
C ASP A 219 -18.61 5.63 23.67
N CYS A 220 -18.00 4.74 24.44
CA CYS A 220 -16.98 5.07 25.44
C CYS A 220 -17.43 6.16 26.44
N GLY A 221 -18.74 6.31 26.70
CA GLY A 221 -19.30 7.38 27.52
C GLY A 221 -19.04 8.78 26.94
N GLY A 222 -18.91 8.91 25.63
CA GLY A 222 -18.61 10.14 24.91
C GLY A 222 -17.13 10.56 24.98
N LEU A 223 -16.24 9.70 25.47
CA LEU A 223 -14.81 9.98 25.47
C LEU A 223 -14.24 9.79 24.06
N LEU A 224 -13.50 10.76 23.56
CA LEU A 224 -12.77 10.73 22.31
C LEU A 224 -11.27 10.63 22.59
N ALA A 225 -10.59 9.77 21.83
CA ALA A 225 -9.15 9.66 21.86
C ALA A 225 -8.56 10.19 20.54
N TYR A 226 -7.77 11.24 20.62
CA TYR A 226 -6.96 11.77 19.54
C TYR A 226 -5.52 11.35 19.79
N ASN A 227 -5.10 10.25 19.19
CA ASN A 227 -3.79 9.70 19.49
C ASN A 227 -2.71 10.31 18.62
N TYR A 228 -2.67 9.98 17.33
CA TYR A 228 -1.73 10.49 16.33
C TYR A 228 -0.26 10.42 16.79
N PHE A 229 0.14 9.36 17.48
CA PHE A 229 1.50 9.21 17.99
C PHE A 229 2.56 9.31 16.90
N SER A 230 2.24 8.90 15.67
CA SER A 230 3.13 8.94 14.50
C SER A 230 2.91 10.16 13.61
N GLY A 231 2.19 11.20 14.11
CA GLY A 231 1.65 12.23 13.22
C GLY A 231 0.52 11.67 12.34
N GLU A 232 -0.15 12.52 11.57
CA GLU A 232 -1.23 12.06 10.68
C GLU A 232 -1.33 12.97 9.46
N GLY A 233 -0.92 12.42 8.30
CA GLY A 233 -0.90 13.15 7.04
C GLY A 233 -2.26 13.63 6.59
N ILE A 234 -3.33 12.86 6.82
CA ILE A 234 -4.71 13.18 6.43
C ILE A 234 -5.26 14.39 7.17
N THR A 235 -4.74 14.68 8.37
CA THR A 235 -5.10 15.84 9.19
C THR A 235 -4.03 16.93 9.22
N ALA A 236 -2.94 16.75 8.45
CA ALA A 236 -1.78 17.64 8.39
C ALA A 236 -1.07 17.86 9.73
N PHE A 237 -1.05 16.85 10.61
CA PHE A 237 -0.25 16.85 11.83
C PHE A 237 1.08 16.14 11.60
N ASP A 238 2.19 16.87 11.71
CA ASP A 238 3.55 16.30 11.56
C ASP A 238 3.96 15.50 12.81
N GLU A 239 3.44 15.86 14.00
CA GLU A 239 3.76 15.22 15.27
C GLU A 239 2.48 14.84 16.02
N GLY A 240 2.51 13.67 16.66
CA GLY A 240 1.42 13.21 17.51
C GLY A 240 1.43 13.86 18.88
N ARG A 241 0.24 14.25 19.34
CA ARG A 241 0.02 14.74 20.71
C ARG A 241 -1.23 14.07 21.27
N PRO A 242 -1.08 12.90 21.92
CA PRO A 242 -2.22 12.17 22.46
C PRO A 242 -3.07 13.04 23.39
N LEU A 243 -4.37 13.02 23.18
CA LEU A 243 -5.35 13.80 23.92
C LEU A 243 -6.63 12.97 24.11
N PHE A 244 -7.13 12.94 25.33
CA PHE A 244 -8.50 12.53 25.61
C PHE A 244 -9.39 13.77 25.77
N ALA A 245 -10.51 13.78 25.08
CA ALA A 245 -11.50 14.85 25.17
C ALA A 245 -12.90 14.26 25.45
N ARG A 246 -13.75 15.01 26.17
CA ARG A 246 -15.14 14.67 26.46
C ARG A 246 -16.00 15.90 26.33
#